data_06b9f6ea3eb5a9220ccceb91432c6da2
#
_entry.id   06b9f6ea3eb5a9220ccceb91432c6da2
#
_cell.length_a   1.000
_cell.length_b   1.000
_cell.length_c   1.000
_cell.angle_alpha   90.00
_cell.angle_beta   90.00
_cell.angle_gamma   90.00
#
_symmetry.space_group_name_H-M   'P 1'
#
loop_
_entity.id
_entity.type
_entity.pdbx_description
1 polymer ?
#
loop_
_entity_poly.entity_id
_entity_poly.type
_entity_poly.pdbx_seq_one_letter_code
_entity_poly.pdbx_strand_id
1 'polypeptide(L)'
;MAATTDFEIRAARRADADGITDVQVASWRAGYAHVFPESVLYADDFDSSRRTFWKEWRFGPGHRVAVVTEPVSEGGDRVIGFCSYGPERERARGFTGRAEVWAFYLHPDRWGCGAAADLMDHVEQRLKAEGFATAVLWVLDDNPRARRFYERQGWSVTGIAANFDDYCDVSVPEVEYRKEL
;
A
#
# COMPACT_ATOMS: atom_id res chain seq x y z
N MET A 1 -25.45 -2.16 -17.31
CA MET A 1 -25.36 -1.31 -16.11
C MET A 1 -24.24 -1.87 -15.27
N ALA A 2 -23.12 -1.17 -15.14
CA ALA A 2 -22.06 -1.56 -14.21
C ALA A 2 -22.63 -1.45 -12.79
N ALA A 3 -22.55 -2.51 -12.01
CA ALA A 3 -22.87 -2.46 -10.59
C ALA A 3 -21.93 -1.42 -9.95
N THR A 4 -22.48 -0.35 -9.41
CA THR A 4 -21.74 0.58 -8.57
C THR A 4 -21.30 -0.26 -7.37
N THR A 5 -20.04 -0.64 -7.31
CA THR A 5 -19.51 -1.33 -6.13
C THR A 5 -19.49 -0.29 -5.02
N ASP A 6 -20.37 -0.48 -4.04
CA ASP A 6 -20.50 0.43 -2.91
C ASP A 6 -19.34 0.10 -1.96
N PHE A 7 -18.25 0.89 -2.02
CA PHE A 7 -17.14 0.76 -1.08
C PHE A 7 -16.90 2.07 -0.32
N GLU A 8 -16.49 1.96 0.92
CA GLU A 8 -16.17 3.07 1.81
C GLU A 8 -14.66 3.18 2.01
N ILE A 9 -14.15 4.42 2.01
CA ILE A 9 -12.76 4.70 2.36
C ILE A 9 -12.75 5.48 3.67
N ARG A 10 -12.00 4.96 4.63
CA ARG A 10 -11.90 5.54 5.97
C ARG A 10 -10.54 5.29 6.63
N ALA A 11 -10.27 5.99 7.71
CA ALA A 11 -9.14 5.66 8.56
C ALA A 11 -9.27 4.25 9.13
N ALA A 12 -8.17 3.52 9.16
CA ALA A 12 -8.13 2.19 9.75
C ALA A 12 -8.33 2.23 11.27
N ARG A 13 -8.94 1.18 11.78
CA ARG A 13 -9.14 0.91 13.21
C ARG A 13 -8.36 -0.34 13.60
N ARG A 14 -8.13 -0.55 14.88
CA ARG A 14 -7.45 -1.78 15.35
C ARG A 14 -8.18 -3.06 14.92
N ALA A 15 -9.50 -3.01 14.80
CA ALA A 15 -10.30 -4.13 14.33
C ALA A 15 -10.04 -4.51 12.85
N ASP A 16 -9.46 -3.61 12.06
CA ASP A 16 -9.16 -3.88 10.65
C ASP A 16 -7.85 -4.68 10.45
N ALA A 17 -7.07 -4.90 11.50
CA ALA A 17 -5.73 -5.52 11.43
C ALA A 17 -5.72 -6.87 10.73
N ASP A 18 -6.71 -7.72 10.99
CA ASP A 18 -6.82 -9.02 10.34
C ASP A 18 -7.13 -8.87 8.84
N GLY A 19 -8.09 -8.00 8.49
CA GLY A 19 -8.40 -7.73 7.08
C GLY A 19 -7.26 -7.06 6.30
N ILE A 20 -6.51 -6.15 6.93
CA ILE A 20 -5.30 -5.55 6.36
C ILE A 20 -4.24 -6.64 6.10
N THR A 21 -4.05 -7.57 7.04
CA THR A 21 -3.15 -8.70 6.88
C THR A 21 -3.56 -9.56 5.69
N ASP A 22 -4.84 -9.93 5.59
CA ASP A 22 -5.35 -10.78 4.52
C ASP A 22 -5.14 -10.13 3.14
N VAL A 23 -5.40 -8.82 3.01
CA VAL A 23 -5.12 -8.06 1.80
C VAL A 23 -3.62 -8.06 1.47
N GLN A 24 -2.76 -7.80 2.46
CA GLN A 24 -1.32 -7.76 2.23
C GLN A 24 -0.79 -9.11 1.77
N VAL A 25 -1.14 -10.18 2.45
CA VAL A 25 -0.71 -11.55 2.13
C VAL A 25 -1.19 -11.96 0.73
N ALA A 26 -2.48 -11.76 0.43
CA ALA A 26 -3.04 -12.10 -0.87
C ALA A 26 -2.36 -11.29 -2.00
N SER A 27 -2.12 -9.99 -1.77
CA SER A 27 -1.45 -9.12 -2.75
C SER A 27 -0.01 -9.53 -3.00
N TRP A 28 0.74 -9.91 -1.96
CA TRP A 28 2.12 -10.38 -2.11
C TRP A 28 2.17 -11.68 -2.91
N ARG A 29 1.35 -12.66 -2.58
CA ARG A 29 1.28 -13.94 -3.29
C ARG A 29 0.89 -13.79 -4.75
N ALA A 30 -0.03 -12.89 -5.05
CA ALA A 30 -0.49 -12.67 -6.43
C ALA A 30 0.44 -11.73 -7.23
N GLY A 31 1.01 -10.71 -6.58
CA GLY A 31 1.77 -9.65 -7.25
C GLY A 31 3.26 -9.91 -7.34
N TYR A 32 3.82 -10.73 -6.45
CA TYR A 32 5.27 -10.89 -6.32
C TYR A 32 5.77 -12.33 -6.51
N ALA A 33 4.92 -13.25 -6.98
CA ALA A 33 5.30 -14.65 -7.24
C ALA A 33 6.44 -14.79 -8.28
N HIS A 34 6.64 -13.79 -9.12
CA HIS A 34 7.72 -13.75 -10.10
C HIS A 34 9.02 -13.15 -9.54
N VAL A 35 8.97 -12.54 -8.37
CA VAL A 35 10.11 -11.85 -7.71
C VAL A 35 10.62 -12.66 -6.53
N PHE A 36 9.72 -13.14 -5.68
CA PHE A 36 10.07 -13.89 -4.47
C PHE A 36 9.78 -15.38 -4.64
N PRO A 37 10.68 -16.27 -4.15
CA PRO A 37 10.44 -17.70 -4.20
C PRO A 37 9.26 -18.12 -3.31
N GLU A 38 8.65 -19.25 -3.62
CA GLU A 38 7.55 -19.83 -2.82
C GLU A 38 7.93 -20.02 -1.36
N SER A 39 9.19 -20.41 -1.08
CA SER A 39 9.71 -20.56 0.29
C SER A 39 9.64 -19.28 1.12
N VAL A 40 9.56 -18.11 0.49
CA VAL A 40 9.34 -16.81 1.13
C VAL A 40 7.86 -16.50 1.26
N LEU A 41 7.11 -16.60 0.16
CA LEU A 41 5.69 -16.20 0.11
C LEU A 41 4.76 -17.14 0.90
N TYR A 42 5.21 -18.37 1.15
CA TYR A 42 4.47 -19.41 1.88
C TYR A 42 5.24 -19.95 3.08
N ALA A 43 6.21 -19.18 3.60
CA ALA A 43 6.87 -19.50 4.87
C ALA A 43 5.83 -19.60 6.00
N ASP A 44 6.07 -20.49 6.96
CA ASP A 44 5.13 -20.79 8.06
C ASP A 44 4.76 -19.55 8.88
N ASP A 45 5.68 -18.59 8.99
CA ASP A 45 5.50 -17.34 9.73
C ASP A 45 5.08 -16.14 8.86
N PHE A 46 4.94 -16.32 7.53
CA PHE A 46 4.65 -15.22 6.62
C PHE A 46 3.35 -14.48 6.97
N ASP A 47 2.29 -15.22 7.25
CA ASP A 47 0.99 -14.65 7.60
C ASP A 47 0.98 -14.17 9.07
N SER A 48 1.53 -14.98 9.98
CA SER A 48 1.50 -14.70 11.42
C SER A 48 2.33 -13.49 11.81
N SER A 49 3.50 -13.29 11.21
CA SER A 49 4.36 -12.13 11.47
C SER A 49 3.67 -10.83 11.04
N ARG A 50 3.01 -10.81 9.87
CA ARG A 50 2.25 -9.66 9.39
C ARG A 50 1.03 -9.36 10.26
N ARG A 51 0.34 -10.41 10.69
CA ARG A 51 -0.82 -10.30 11.58
C ARG A 51 -0.41 -9.70 12.93
N THR A 52 0.70 -10.15 13.49
CA THR A 52 1.28 -9.58 14.71
C THR A 52 1.64 -8.11 14.50
N PHE A 53 2.35 -7.80 13.42
CA PHE A 53 2.74 -6.44 13.07
C PHE A 53 1.52 -5.50 13.03
N TRP A 54 0.45 -5.86 12.31
CA TRP A 54 -0.73 -5.00 12.18
C TRP A 54 -1.54 -4.90 13.47
N LYS A 55 -1.59 -5.94 14.29
CA LYS A 55 -2.26 -5.90 15.62
C LYS A 55 -1.52 -5.02 16.62
N GLU A 56 -0.20 -4.93 16.50
CA GLU A 56 0.64 -4.08 17.35
C GLU A 56 0.83 -2.67 16.77
N TRP A 57 0.41 -2.44 15.51
CA TRP A 57 0.56 -1.15 14.86
C TRP A 57 -0.09 -0.02 15.65
N ARG A 58 0.68 1.04 15.89
CA ARG A 58 0.17 2.23 16.57
C ARG A 58 -0.38 3.20 15.53
N PHE A 59 -1.67 3.07 15.23
CA PHE A 59 -2.40 4.03 14.41
C PHE A 59 -2.39 5.41 15.09
N GLY A 60 -1.84 6.43 14.44
CA GLY A 60 -1.78 7.76 15.03
C GLY A 60 -1.03 8.78 14.17
N PRO A 61 -0.81 9.99 14.70
CA PRO A 61 -0.08 11.03 14.01
C PRO A 61 1.30 10.53 13.54
N GLY A 62 1.62 10.74 12.27
CA GLY A 62 2.88 10.31 11.66
C GLY A 62 2.88 8.87 11.13
N HIS A 63 1.88 8.03 11.48
CA HIS A 63 1.75 6.66 11.00
C HIS A 63 0.29 6.35 10.68
N ARG A 64 -0.18 6.81 9.53
CA ARG A 64 -1.58 6.69 9.14
C ARG A 64 -1.82 5.47 8.27
N VAL A 65 -3.00 4.90 8.41
CA VAL A 65 -3.50 3.85 7.52
C VAL A 65 -4.92 4.22 7.12
N ALA A 66 -5.20 4.22 5.83
CA ALA A 66 -6.54 4.24 5.28
C ALA A 66 -6.89 2.85 4.77
N VAL A 67 -8.14 2.45 4.93
CA VAL A 67 -8.69 1.21 4.37
C VAL A 67 -9.81 1.53 3.41
N VAL A 68 -9.98 0.70 2.41
CA VAL A 68 -11.19 0.62 1.60
C VAL A 68 -11.92 -0.66 1.94
N THR A 69 -13.21 -0.54 2.23
CA THR A 69 -14.08 -1.64 2.67
C THR A 69 -15.27 -1.78 1.74
N GLU A 70 -15.81 -3.00 1.65
CA GLU A 70 -17.08 -3.29 0.98
C GLU A 70 -18.03 -4.01 1.94
N PRO A 71 -19.35 -3.79 1.84
CA PRO A 71 -20.32 -4.50 2.66
C PRO A 71 -20.34 -5.99 2.31
N VAL A 72 -20.54 -6.84 3.31
CA VAL A 72 -20.73 -8.29 3.12
C VAL A 72 -22.17 -8.70 3.44
N SER A 73 -22.65 -9.72 2.74
CA SER A 73 -24.07 -10.18 2.82
C SER A 73 -24.50 -10.63 4.22
N GLU A 74 -23.54 -11.08 5.05
CA GLU A 74 -23.81 -11.53 6.41
C GLU A 74 -23.79 -10.39 7.45
N GLY A 75 -23.65 -9.16 7.00
CA GLY A 75 -23.52 -7.95 7.82
C GLY A 75 -22.07 -7.63 8.20
N GLY A 76 -21.76 -6.33 8.26
CA GLY A 76 -20.41 -5.82 8.47
C GLY A 76 -19.69 -5.51 7.16
N ASP A 77 -18.40 -5.19 7.27
CA ASP A 77 -17.55 -4.75 6.15
C ASP A 77 -16.31 -5.63 6.02
N ARG A 78 -15.93 -5.92 4.79
CA ARG A 78 -14.66 -6.58 4.45
C ARG A 78 -13.66 -5.52 4.01
N VAL A 79 -12.45 -5.55 4.56
CA VAL A 79 -11.32 -4.76 4.04
C VAL A 79 -10.88 -5.37 2.71
N ILE A 80 -10.90 -4.56 1.65
CA ILE A 80 -10.49 -4.96 0.29
C ILE A 80 -9.22 -4.27 -0.17
N GLY A 81 -8.73 -3.28 0.57
CA GLY A 81 -7.47 -2.60 0.29
C GLY A 81 -7.06 -1.70 1.43
N PHE A 82 -5.78 -1.32 1.44
CA PHE A 82 -5.26 -0.35 2.38
C PHE A 82 -4.07 0.42 1.84
N CYS A 83 -3.84 1.58 2.44
CA CYS A 83 -2.65 2.39 2.25
C CYS A 83 -2.10 2.81 3.60
N SER A 84 -0.81 2.56 3.86
CA SER A 84 -0.09 3.18 4.98
C SER A 84 0.80 4.29 4.47
N TYR A 85 0.79 5.43 5.17
CA TYR A 85 1.44 6.66 4.71
C TYR A 85 1.77 7.61 5.87
N GLY A 86 2.64 8.56 5.59
CA GLY A 86 3.03 9.59 6.56
C GLY A 86 4.22 10.42 6.09
N PRO A 87 4.99 11.01 7.00
CA PRO A 87 6.24 11.66 6.66
C PRO A 87 7.21 10.70 6.01
N GLU A 88 8.01 11.19 5.08
CA GLU A 88 9.02 10.37 4.41
C GLU A 88 9.99 9.74 5.42
N ARG A 89 10.25 8.44 5.27
CA ARG A 89 11.29 7.73 6.01
C ARG A 89 12.65 8.06 5.41
N GLU A 90 13.69 8.17 6.24
CA GLU A 90 15.06 8.53 5.83
C GLU A 90 15.74 7.42 4.99
N ARG A 91 15.17 7.09 3.83
CA ARG A 91 15.79 6.18 2.85
C ARG A 91 16.70 6.92 1.88
N ALA A 92 16.34 8.14 1.51
CA ALA A 92 17.12 8.98 0.59
C ALA A 92 17.68 10.19 1.33
N ARG A 93 19.00 10.34 1.32
CA ARG A 93 19.69 11.46 1.96
C ARG A 93 19.21 12.80 1.39
N GLY A 94 18.73 13.69 2.27
CA GLY A 94 18.52 15.10 1.95
C GLY A 94 17.11 15.51 1.54
N PHE A 95 16.12 14.62 1.56
CA PHE A 95 14.73 14.98 1.26
C PHE A 95 13.91 15.05 2.56
N THR A 96 13.95 16.20 3.22
CA THR A 96 13.11 16.47 4.39
C THR A 96 11.86 17.26 3.97
N GLY A 97 10.71 16.94 4.57
CA GLY A 97 9.46 17.67 4.34
C GLY A 97 8.56 17.09 3.25
N ARG A 98 8.90 15.94 2.67
CA ARG A 98 8.01 15.18 1.79
C ARG A 98 7.16 14.19 2.59
N ALA A 99 6.04 13.78 2.03
CA ALA A 99 5.30 12.61 2.49
C ALA A 99 5.78 11.34 1.77
N GLU A 100 5.47 10.17 2.33
CA GLU A 100 5.72 8.87 1.69
C GLU A 100 4.49 7.97 1.82
N VAL A 101 4.13 7.31 0.72
CA VAL A 101 3.24 6.16 0.71
C VAL A 101 4.11 4.92 0.96
N TRP A 102 3.98 4.32 2.15
CA TRP A 102 4.85 3.21 2.58
C TRP A 102 4.38 1.84 2.13
N ALA A 103 3.07 1.65 2.04
CA ALA A 103 2.46 0.44 1.54
C ALA A 103 1.11 0.76 0.91
N PHE A 104 0.84 0.14 -0.23
CA PHE A 104 -0.40 0.33 -0.97
C PHE A 104 -0.81 -0.99 -1.61
N TYR A 105 -1.89 -1.59 -1.11
CA TYR A 105 -2.36 -2.89 -1.56
C TYR A 105 -3.86 -2.92 -1.74
N LEU A 106 -4.31 -3.65 -2.77
CA LEU A 106 -5.70 -4.01 -3.01
C LEU A 106 -5.79 -5.52 -3.19
N HIS A 107 -6.78 -6.14 -2.57
CA HIS A 107 -7.00 -7.58 -2.69
C HIS A 107 -7.11 -7.99 -4.16
N PRO A 108 -6.48 -9.09 -4.60
CA PRO A 108 -6.40 -9.46 -6.02
C PRO A 108 -7.76 -9.60 -6.71
N ASP A 109 -8.78 -10.10 -6.01
CA ASP A 109 -10.14 -10.25 -6.54
C ASP A 109 -10.88 -8.91 -6.76
N ARG A 110 -10.29 -7.80 -6.34
CA ARG A 110 -10.81 -6.43 -6.52
C ARG A 110 -9.91 -5.57 -7.42
N TRP A 111 -8.95 -6.18 -8.07
CA TRP A 111 -8.15 -5.44 -9.04
C TRP A 111 -9.00 -5.00 -10.24
N GLY A 112 -8.87 -3.72 -10.61
CA GLY A 112 -9.59 -3.15 -11.76
C GLY A 112 -11.00 -2.61 -11.45
N CYS A 113 -11.47 -2.67 -10.18
CA CYS A 113 -12.79 -2.15 -9.80
C CYS A 113 -12.84 -0.62 -9.56
N GLY A 114 -11.71 0.08 -9.64
CA GLY A 114 -11.63 1.53 -9.37
C GLY A 114 -11.20 1.90 -7.94
N ALA A 115 -11.43 1.03 -6.96
CA ALA A 115 -11.15 1.32 -5.54
C ALA A 115 -9.69 1.74 -5.25
N ALA A 116 -8.73 1.27 -6.04
CA ALA A 116 -7.33 1.71 -5.90
C ALA A 116 -7.16 3.19 -6.25
N ALA A 117 -7.82 3.68 -7.29
CA ALA A 117 -7.73 5.09 -7.68
C ALA A 117 -8.34 5.98 -6.58
N ASP A 118 -9.53 5.63 -6.11
CA ASP A 118 -10.22 6.39 -5.06
C ASP A 118 -9.45 6.37 -3.74
N LEU A 119 -8.83 5.23 -3.37
CA LEU A 119 -7.97 5.14 -2.19
C LEU A 119 -6.73 6.04 -2.32
N MET A 120 -6.09 6.08 -3.51
CA MET A 120 -4.94 6.94 -3.75
C MET A 120 -5.34 8.42 -3.66
N ASP A 121 -6.43 8.80 -4.31
CA ASP A 121 -6.96 10.18 -4.26
C ASP A 121 -7.29 10.61 -2.82
N HIS A 122 -7.89 9.72 -2.03
CA HIS A 122 -8.16 9.98 -0.62
C HIS A 122 -6.86 10.24 0.17
N VAL A 123 -5.85 9.42 -0.02
CA VAL A 123 -4.55 9.56 0.68
C VAL A 123 -3.84 10.85 0.28
N GLU A 124 -3.80 11.17 -1.02
CA GLU A 124 -3.21 12.41 -1.52
C GLU A 124 -3.91 13.65 -0.94
N GLN A 125 -5.24 13.65 -0.88
CA GLN A 125 -6.02 14.75 -0.26
C GLN A 125 -5.69 14.87 1.24
N ARG A 126 -5.53 13.76 1.95
CA ARG A 126 -5.14 13.77 3.37
C ARG A 126 -3.75 14.35 3.57
N LEU A 127 -2.77 13.91 2.78
CA LEU A 127 -1.40 14.41 2.83
C LEU A 127 -1.35 15.92 2.53
N LYS A 128 -2.07 16.37 1.51
CA LYS A 128 -2.19 17.79 1.17
C LYS A 128 -2.81 18.61 2.31
N ALA A 129 -3.87 18.09 2.94
CA ALA A 129 -4.52 18.74 4.08
C ALA A 129 -3.61 18.86 5.31
N GLU A 130 -2.57 18.03 5.41
CA GLU A 130 -1.54 18.06 6.44
C GLU A 130 -0.37 18.98 6.12
N GLY A 131 -0.41 19.63 4.94
CA GLY A 131 0.59 20.61 4.51
C GLY A 131 1.76 20.03 3.72
N PHE A 132 1.71 18.76 3.32
CA PHE A 132 2.72 18.23 2.41
C PHE A 132 2.47 18.74 0.99
N ALA A 133 3.52 19.25 0.34
CA ALA A 133 3.46 19.70 -1.04
C ALA A 133 3.85 18.60 -2.03
N THR A 134 4.56 17.57 -1.55
CA THR A 134 5.13 16.51 -2.39
C THR A 134 5.02 15.18 -1.66
N ALA A 135 4.70 14.13 -2.39
CA ALA A 135 4.75 12.76 -1.89
C ALA A 135 5.66 11.89 -2.76
N VAL A 136 6.24 10.86 -2.14
CA VAL A 136 7.03 9.82 -2.79
C VAL A 136 6.51 8.44 -2.44
N LEU A 137 6.85 7.47 -3.26
CA LEU A 137 6.67 6.05 -2.99
C LEU A 137 7.79 5.25 -3.65
N TRP A 138 7.99 4.04 -3.15
CA TRP A 138 8.91 3.08 -3.73
C TRP A 138 8.13 1.89 -4.30
N VAL A 139 8.52 1.45 -5.47
CA VAL A 139 7.90 0.31 -6.14
C VAL A 139 8.98 -0.57 -6.75
N LEU A 140 8.80 -1.89 -6.65
CA LEU A 140 9.71 -2.85 -7.27
C LEU A 140 9.83 -2.55 -8.77
N ASP A 141 11.04 -2.47 -9.28
CA ASP A 141 11.30 -2.16 -10.69
C ASP A 141 10.60 -3.16 -11.62
N ASP A 142 10.61 -4.44 -11.24
CA ASP A 142 9.89 -5.51 -11.92
C ASP A 142 8.43 -5.66 -11.43
N ASN A 143 7.72 -4.54 -11.27
CA ASN A 143 6.27 -4.52 -11.03
C ASN A 143 5.56 -3.59 -12.04
N PRO A 144 5.48 -3.99 -13.32
CA PRO A 144 4.91 -3.15 -14.38
C PRO A 144 3.44 -2.80 -14.16
N ARG A 145 2.72 -3.61 -13.38
CA ARG A 145 1.32 -3.33 -13.03
C ARG A 145 1.21 -2.13 -12.09
N ALA A 146 1.95 -2.13 -10.99
CA ALA A 146 1.94 -1.03 -10.04
C ALA A 146 2.49 0.25 -10.67
N ARG A 147 3.60 0.16 -11.40
CA ARG A 147 4.19 1.30 -12.11
C ARG A 147 3.19 1.96 -13.05
N ARG A 148 2.50 1.20 -13.92
CA ARG A 148 1.43 1.73 -14.79
C ARG A 148 0.26 2.33 -14.01
N PHE A 149 -0.07 1.79 -12.84
CA PHE A 149 -1.09 2.36 -11.98
C PHE A 149 -0.65 3.74 -11.48
N TYR A 150 0.53 3.87 -10.89
CA TYR A 150 1.05 5.15 -10.40
C TYR A 150 1.18 6.19 -11.51
N GLU A 151 1.67 5.82 -12.68
CA GLU A 151 1.77 6.71 -13.85
C GLU A 151 0.39 7.25 -14.26
N ARG A 152 -0.65 6.41 -14.30
CA ARG A 152 -2.04 6.86 -14.58
C ARG A 152 -2.60 7.77 -13.49
N GLN A 153 -2.13 7.64 -12.25
CA GLN A 153 -2.47 8.53 -11.15
C GLN A 153 -1.63 9.82 -11.13
N GLY A 154 -0.80 10.05 -12.14
CA GLY A 154 0.01 11.26 -12.27
C GLY A 154 1.32 11.26 -11.48
N TRP A 155 1.74 10.11 -10.98
CA TRP A 155 3.06 9.93 -10.38
C TRP A 155 4.13 9.75 -11.46
N SER A 156 5.32 10.28 -11.23
CA SER A 156 6.44 10.21 -12.17
C SER A 156 7.67 9.58 -11.53
N VAL A 157 8.36 8.71 -12.26
CA VAL A 157 9.63 8.13 -11.82
C VAL A 157 10.70 9.21 -11.71
N THR A 158 11.47 9.20 -10.61
CA THR A 158 12.50 10.23 -10.35
C THR A 158 13.87 9.88 -10.92
N GLY A 159 14.10 8.62 -11.26
CA GLY A 159 15.41 8.09 -11.62
C GLY A 159 16.25 7.66 -10.41
N ILE A 160 15.75 7.81 -9.19
CA ILE A 160 16.39 7.29 -7.98
C ILE A 160 16.02 5.82 -7.84
N ALA A 161 17.00 4.98 -7.59
CA ALA A 161 16.84 3.55 -7.36
C ALA A 161 17.49 3.14 -6.03
N ALA A 162 16.93 2.12 -5.41
CA ALA A 162 17.43 1.49 -4.20
C ALA A 162 17.20 -0.02 -4.28
N ASN A 163 17.65 -0.75 -3.29
CA ASN A 163 17.28 -2.15 -3.13
C ASN A 163 16.32 -2.30 -1.95
N PHE A 164 15.30 -3.10 -2.14
CA PHE A 164 14.47 -3.62 -1.08
C PHE A 164 15.19 -4.83 -0.46
N ASP A 165 15.76 -4.63 0.71
CA ASP A 165 16.57 -5.63 1.41
C ASP A 165 15.87 -6.15 2.69
N ASP A 166 14.64 -5.70 2.93
CA ASP A 166 13.93 -5.93 4.21
C ASP A 166 13.38 -7.35 4.37
N TYR A 167 13.55 -8.25 3.38
CA TYR A 167 12.94 -9.57 3.44
C TYR A 167 13.84 -10.69 2.92
N CYS A 168 14.21 -11.61 3.83
CA CYS A 168 14.73 -12.95 3.52
C CYS A 168 15.96 -12.99 2.60
N ASP A 169 16.96 -12.15 2.82
CA ASP A 169 18.20 -12.13 2.03
C ASP A 169 18.00 -11.98 0.49
N VAL A 170 16.79 -11.58 0.07
CA VAL A 170 16.47 -11.29 -1.32
C VAL A 170 16.54 -9.77 -1.53
N SER A 171 17.56 -9.33 -2.23
CA SER A 171 17.70 -7.93 -2.63
C SER A 171 16.97 -7.69 -3.95
N VAL A 172 15.95 -6.83 -3.94
CA VAL A 172 15.12 -6.55 -5.11
C VAL A 172 15.19 -5.07 -5.47
N PRO A 173 15.50 -4.71 -6.74
CA PRO A 173 15.54 -3.32 -7.16
C PRO A 173 14.18 -2.61 -7.00
N GLU A 174 14.21 -1.43 -6.41
CA GLU A 174 13.08 -0.49 -6.30
C GLU A 174 13.40 0.81 -7.01
N VAL A 175 12.39 1.47 -7.53
CA VAL A 175 12.46 2.82 -8.10
C VAL A 175 11.54 3.77 -7.37
N GLU A 176 12.02 5.01 -7.16
CA GLU A 176 11.22 6.06 -6.54
C GLU A 176 10.29 6.70 -7.56
N TYR A 177 9.03 6.86 -7.18
CA TYR A 177 8.05 7.71 -7.84
C TYR A 177 7.74 8.92 -6.97
N ARG A 178 7.44 10.06 -7.61
CA ARG A 178 7.11 11.32 -6.96
C ARG A 178 5.87 11.94 -7.59
N LYS A 179 5.10 12.66 -6.75
CA LYS A 179 3.96 13.49 -7.18
C LYS A 179 3.94 14.79 -6.37
N GLU A 180 3.65 15.90 -7.05
CA GLU A 180 3.21 17.15 -6.40
C GLU A 180 1.73 17.01 -6.01
N LEU A 181 1.39 17.38 -4.75
CA LEU A 181 0.06 17.17 -4.16
C LEU A 181 -0.86 18.38 -4.35
#